data_5c51dbf3b7fb8a7f080032d39f585046
#
_entry.id   5c51dbf3b7fb8a7f080032d39f585046
#
_cell.length_a   1.000
_cell.length_b   1.000
_cell.length_c   1.000
_cell.angle_alpha   90.00
_cell.angle_beta   90.00
_cell.angle_gamma   90.00
#
_symmetry.space_group_name_H-M   'P 1'
#
loop_
_entity.id
_entity.type
_entity.pdbx_description
1 polymer ?
#
loop_
_entity_poly.entity_id
_entity_poly.type
_entity_poly.pdbx_seq_one_letter_code
_entity_poly.pdbx_strand_id
1 'polypeptide(L)'
;VKPVEDVKRFHGTVLDKSEDLIKLGGGLEDIDVWCSSRVNFISEWRLWVLQGEIIGLCPYKGRWDIFPDPSVLKAAVAAYHSAPAGYALDFGITDEGKTLLVEVSDGYALASFGLKSRLYMQILLARWQELTKDVKV
;
A
#
# COMPACT_ATOMS: atom_id res chain seq x y z
N VAL A 1 12.79 -8.18 -1.66
CA VAL A 1 12.07 -9.04 -0.70
C VAL A 1 11.28 -8.19 0.29
N LYS A 2 10.16 -8.71 0.76
CA LYS A 2 9.32 -8.13 1.83
C LYS A 2 8.88 -9.26 2.77
N PRO A 3 8.69 -9.02 4.10
CA PRO A 3 8.13 -10.04 4.98
C PRO A 3 6.69 -10.37 4.58
N VAL A 4 6.27 -11.63 4.74
CA VAL A 4 4.88 -12.07 4.51
C VAL A 4 3.98 -11.64 5.67
N GLU A 5 4.51 -11.61 6.89
CA GLU A 5 3.76 -11.23 8.08
C GLU A 5 3.35 -9.75 8.07
N ASP A 6 2.19 -9.44 8.68
CA ASP A 6 1.67 -8.07 8.83
C ASP A 6 2.58 -7.17 9.68
N VAL A 7 3.39 -7.75 10.56
CA VAL A 7 4.39 -7.03 11.33
C VAL A 7 5.61 -6.77 10.46
N LYS A 8 5.89 -5.52 10.17
CA LYS A 8 7.06 -5.09 9.38
C LYS A 8 8.36 -5.34 10.15
N ARG A 9 8.88 -6.56 10.12
CA ARG A 9 10.18 -6.91 10.72
C ARG A 9 11.33 -6.20 10.01
N PHE A 10 11.19 -5.94 8.71
CA PHE A 10 12.10 -5.13 7.91
C PHE A 10 11.35 -4.43 6.77
N HIS A 11 11.93 -3.38 6.23
CA HIS A 11 11.40 -2.70 5.05
C HIS A 11 11.70 -3.49 3.77
N GLY A 12 10.84 -3.38 2.76
CA GLY A 12 11.11 -3.96 1.44
C GLY A 12 12.52 -3.60 0.97
N THR A 13 13.35 -4.60 0.71
CA THR A 13 14.79 -4.45 0.47
C THR A 13 15.19 -5.15 -0.80
N VAL A 14 16.05 -4.52 -1.60
CA VAL A 14 16.69 -5.14 -2.76
C VAL A 14 17.93 -5.90 -2.29
N LEU A 15 18.01 -7.18 -2.66
CA LEU A 15 19.15 -8.05 -2.39
C LEU A 15 19.87 -8.32 -3.72
N ASP A 16 21.00 -7.68 -3.92
CA ASP A 16 21.86 -7.89 -5.09
C ASP A 16 23.04 -8.83 -4.77
N LYS A 17 23.41 -8.95 -3.50
CA LYS A 17 24.54 -9.76 -3.02
C LYS A 17 24.30 -10.26 -1.59
N SER A 18 25.09 -11.26 -1.18
CA SER A 18 24.93 -11.92 0.13
C SER A 18 25.03 -10.98 1.33
N GLU A 19 25.88 -9.93 1.23
CA GLU A 19 26.02 -8.94 2.31
C GLU A 19 24.74 -8.11 2.54
N ASP A 20 23.85 -8.03 1.54
CA ASP A 20 22.58 -7.32 1.71
C ASP A 20 21.62 -8.02 2.70
N LEU A 21 21.85 -9.29 3.02
CA LEU A 21 21.11 -10.02 4.05
C LEU A 21 21.25 -9.35 5.44
N ILE A 22 22.36 -8.66 5.69
CA ILE A 22 22.57 -7.90 6.94
C ILE A 22 21.49 -6.83 7.11
N LYS A 23 20.97 -6.25 6.02
CA LYS A 23 19.91 -5.25 6.02
C LYS A 23 18.56 -5.81 6.52
N LEU A 24 18.41 -7.13 6.52
CA LEU A 24 17.22 -7.83 7.02
C LEU A 24 17.27 -8.15 8.51
N GLY A 25 18.23 -7.59 9.26
CA GLY A 25 18.37 -7.81 10.70
C GLY A 25 19.26 -8.98 11.09
N GLY A 26 20.19 -9.38 10.20
CA GLY A 26 21.25 -10.35 10.53
C GLY A 26 20.85 -11.83 10.51
N GLY A 27 19.67 -12.17 10.01
CA GLY A 27 19.34 -13.52 9.57
C GLY A 27 19.32 -14.60 10.66
N LEU A 28 18.97 -14.26 11.90
CA LEU A 28 18.86 -15.23 13.01
C LEU A 28 17.51 -15.96 13.04
N GLU A 29 16.53 -15.48 12.28
CA GLU A 29 15.19 -16.09 12.21
C GLU A 29 14.88 -16.51 10.79
N ASP A 30 14.35 -17.71 10.64
CA ASP A 30 13.80 -18.20 9.37
C ASP A 30 12.35 -17.69 9.26
N ILE A 31 12.10 -16.82 8.30
CA ILE A 31 10.79 -16.19 8.08
C ILE A 31 10.38 -16.25 6.62
N ASP A 32 9.10 -16.36 6.39
CA ASP A 32 8.55 -16.30 5.04
C ASP A 32 8.64 -14.90 4.45
N VAL A 33 9.08 -14.82 3.19
CA VAL A 33 9.24 -13.56 2.47
C VAL A 33 8.60 -13.62 1.09
N TRP A 34 8.00 -12.51 0.68
CA TRP A 34 7.65 -12.28 -0.71
C TRP A 34 8.88 -11.87 -1.50
N CYS A 35 9.15 -12.60 -2.59
CA CYS A 35 10.21 -12.27 -3.54
C CYS A 35 9.61 -11.79 -4.85
N SER A 36 10.16 -10.73 -5.40
CA SER A 36 9.79 -10.23 -6.74
C SER A 36 11.03 -9.83 -7.53
N SER A 37 10.88 -9.69 -8.84
CA SER A 37 11.87 -9.01 -9.66
C SER A 37 12.08 -7.58 -9.15
N ARG A 38 13.29 -7.06 -9.33
CA ARG A 38 13.57 -5.66 -9.06
C ARG A 38 12.77 -4.78 -10.02
N VAL A 39 12.13 -3.76 -9.47
CA VAL A 39 11.44 -2.70 -10.22
C VAL A 39 12.00 -1.33 -9.85
N ASN A 40 12.03 -0.42 -10.80
CA ASN A 40 12.40 0.98 -10.57
C ASN A 40 11.16 1.85 -10.72
N PHE A 41 10.65 2.38 -9.59
CA PHE A 41 9.51 3.29 -9.58
C PHE A 41 9.99 4.74 -9.74
N ILE A 42 9.48 5.43 -10.76
CA ILE A 42 9.76 6.85 -11.01
C ILE A 42 8.67 7.76 -10.43
N SER A 43 7.52 7.19 -10.08
CA SER A 43 6.42 7.89 -9.42
C SER A 43 5.64 6.90 -8.55
N GLU A 44 5.18 7.33 -7.37
CA GLU A 44 4.35 6.53 -6.48
C GLU A 44 3.14 7.34 -6.00
N TRP A 45 1.96 6.69 -5.99
CA TRP A 45 0.67 7.29 -5.72
C TRP A 45 -0.15 6.45 -4.76
N ARG A 46 -0.87 7.10 -3.85
CA ARG A 46 -1.85 6.46 -2.97
C ARG A 46 -3.26 6.68 -3.47
N LEU A 47 -3.95 5.57 -3.74
CA LEU A 47 -5.37 5.53 -4.05
C LEU A 47 -6.16 5.31 -2.76
N TRP A 48 -7.14 6.15 -2.50
CA TRP A 48 -8.00 6.08 -1.33
C TRP A 48 -9.35 5.50 -1.69
N VAL A 49 -9.79 4.50 -0.93
CA VAL A 49 -11.04 3.78 -1.16
C VAL A 49 -11.89 3.80 0.10
N LEU A 50 -13.17 4.12 -0.05
CA LEU A 50 -14.19 4.13 0.98
C LEU A 50 -15.39 3.33 0.49
N GLN A 51 -15.74 2.24 1.19
CA GLN A 51 -16.86 1.36 0.84
C GLN A 51 -16.88 0.92 -0.63
N GLY A 52 -15.70 0.60 -1.17
CA GLY A 52 -15.50 0.19 -2.57
C GLY A 52 -15.41 1.33 -3.58
N GLU A 53 -15.67 2.59 -3.18
CA GLU A 53 -15.60 3.75 -4.05
C GLU A 53 -14.24 4.46 -3.96
N ILE A 54 -13.67 4.79 -5.11
CA ILE A 54 -12.43 5.59 -5.19
C ILE A 54 -12.76 7.04 -4.84
N ILE A 55 -12.19 7.56 -3.75
CA ILE A 55 -12.47 8.92 -3.27
C ILE A 55 -11.29 9.87 -3.38
N GLY A 56 -10.11 9.39 -3.75
CA GLY A 56 -8.94 10.23 -3.94
C GLY A 56 -7.75 9.48 -4.51
N LEU A 57 -6.85 10.23 -5.14
CA LEU A 57 -5.58 9.76 -5.66
C LEU A 57 -4.54 10.85 -5.39
N CYS A 58 -3.51 10.56 -4.63
CA CYS A 58 -2.52 11.52 -4.17
C CYS A 58 -1.09 11.03 -4.48
N PRO A 59 -0.25 11.87 -5.10
CA PRO A 59 1.18 11.53 -5.25
C PRO A 59 1.88 11.63 -3.90
N TYR A 60 2.82 10.74 -3.62
CA TYR A 60 3.61 10.83 -2.39
C TYR A 60 5.12 10.67 -2.59
N LYS A 61 5.54 10.20 -3.77
CA LYS A 61 6.97 10.06 -4.06
C LYS A 61 7.26 10.12 -5.56
N GLY A 62 8.42 10.65 -5.93
CA GLY A 62 8.88 10.72 -7.31
C GLY A 62 8.22 11.83 -8.12
N ARG A 63 8.00 11.57 -9.39
CA ARG A 63 7.47 12.55 -10.37
C ARG A 63 5.96 12.70 -10.21
N TRP A 64 5.52 13.93 -9.95
CA TRP A 64 4.11 14.29 -9.78
C TRP A 64 3.32 14.36 -11.11
N ASP A 65 4.02 14.48 -12.24
CA ASP A 65 3.47 14.62 -13.60
C ASP A 65 3.28 13.28 -14.31
N ILE A 66 3.59 12.15 -13.67
CA ILE A 66 3.39 10.80 -14.18
C ILE A 66 2.29 10.11 -13.38
N PHE A 67 1.17 9.82 -14.04
CA PHE A 67 -0.02 9.26 -13.42
C PHE A 67 -0.13 7.74 -13.63
N PRO A 68 -0.69 7.02 -12.65
CA PRO A 68 -1.00 5.60 -12.82
C PRO A 68 -2.14 5.38 -13.82
N ASP A 69 -2.15 4.21 -14.47
CA ASP A 69 -3.22 3.81 -15.38
C ASP A 69 -4.55 3.61 -14.63
N PRO A 70 -5.61 4.39 -14.94
CA PRO A 70 -6.89 4.29 -14.25
C PRO A 70 -7.56 2.90 -14.39
N SER A 71 -7.27 2.16 -15.44
CA SER A 71 -7.83 0.82 -15.63
C SER A 71 -7.24 -0.17 -14.64
N VAL A 72 -5.94 -0.07 -14.34
CA VAL A 72 -5.25 -0.87 -13.33
C VAL A 72 -5.77 -0.54 -11.93
N LEU A 73 -5.98 0.75 -11.62
CA LEU A 73 -6.53 1.19 -10.33
C LEU A 73 -7.92 0.58 -10.10
N LYS A 74 -8.82 0.71 -11.08
CA LYS A 74 -10.18 0.16 -11.00
C LYS A 74 -10.19 -1.36 -10.88
N ALA A 75 -9.33 -2.04 -11.66
CA ALA A 75 -9.21 -3.50 -11.61
C ALA A 75 -8.73 -3.98 -10.23
N ALA A 76 -7.78 -3.28 -9.61
CA ALA A 76 -7.28 -3.62 -8.28
C ALA A 76 -8.38 -3.48 -7.21
N VAL A 77 -9.16 -2.39 -7.23
CA VAL A 77 -10.31 -2.21 -6.32
C VAL A 77 -11.33 -3.31 -6.52
N ALA A 78 -11.70 -3.61 -7.77
CA ALA A 78 -12.69 -4.65 -8.09
C ALA A 78 -12.23 -6.06 -7.68
N ALA A 79 -10.93 -6.35 -7.74
CA ALA A 79 -10.37 -7.65 -7.38
C ALA A 79 -10.25 -7.86 -5.86
N TYR A 80 -10.32 -6.80 -5.05
CA TYR A 80 -10.15 -6.91 -3.60
C TYR A 80 -11.48 -7.20 -2.89
N HIS A 81 -11.99 -8.43 -3.03
CA HIS A 81 -13.32 -8.84 -2.54
C HIS A 81 -13.46 -8.82 -1.01
N SER A 82 -12.37 -8.97 -0.26
CA SER A 82 -12.35 -8.91 1.21
C SER A 82 -11.92 -7.54 1.75
N ALA A 83 -12.05 -6.50 0.93
CA ALA A 83 -11.60 -5.16 1.30
C ALA A 83 -12.33 -4.63 2.54
N PRO A 84 -11.62 -3.95 3.47
CA PRO A 84 -12.25 -3.26 4.58
C PRO A 84 -13.05 -2.04 4.12
N ALA A 85 -13.90 -1.51 4.99
CA ALA A 85 -14.75 -0.35 4.70
C ALA A 85 -13.96 0.91 4.30
N GLY A 86 -12.74 1.06 4.81
CA GLY A 86 -11.83 2.14 4.44
C GLY A 86 -10.40 1.62 4.33
N TYR A 87 -9.72 1.91 3.22
CA TYR A 87 -8.35 1.44 2.96
C TYR A 87 -7.64 2.29 1.91
N ALA A 88 -6.37 1.98 1.69
CA ALA A 88 -5.59 2.58 0.61
C ALA A 88 -4.80 1.52 -0.17
N LEU A 89 -4.58 1.81 -1.45
CA LEU A 89 -3.73 1.05 -2.36
C LEU A 89 -2.60 1.96 -2.85
N ASP A 90 -1.36 1.53 -2.69
CA ASP A 90 -0.21 2.25 -3.22
C ASP A 90 0.19 1.67 -4.57
N PHE A 91 0.35 2.54 -5.56
CA PHE A 91 0.77 2.18 -6.91
C PHE A 91 2.07 2.87 -7.27
N GLY A 92 2.96 2.11 -7.88
CA GLY A 92 4.18 2.64 -8.49
C GLY A 92 4.11 2.60 -10.01
N ILE A 93 4.63 3.62 -10.64
CA ILE A 93 4.81 3.67 -12.09
C ILE A 93 6.28 3.43 -12.38
N THR A 94 6.58 2.39 -13.18
CA THR A 94 7.95 2.05 -13.55
C THR A 94 8.49 3.01 -14.61
N ASP A 95 9.80 3.00 -14.80
CA ASP A 95 10.48 3.71 -15.89
C ASP A 95 10.03 3.25 -17.30
N GLU A 96 9.47 2.01 -17.39
CA GLU A 96 8.83 1.50 -18.60
C GLU A 96 7.36 1.96 -18.77
N GLY A 97 6.83 2.76 -17.84
CA GLY A 97 5.45 3.24 -17.83
C GLY A 97 4.39 2.25 -17.34
N LYS A 98 4.80 1.13 -16.72
CA LYS A 98 3.86 0.16 -16.16
C LYS A 98 3.36 0.62 -14.79
N THR A 99 2.06 0.51 -14.55
CA THR A 99 1.44 0.71 -13.23
C THR A 99 1.40 -0.60 -12.49
N LEU A 100 1.98 -0.66 -11.29
CA LEU A 100 2.03 -1.84 -10.45
C LEU A 100 1.51 -1.53 -9.04
N LEU A 101 0.77 -2.47 -8.45
CA LEU A 101 0.39 -2.40 -7.04
C LEU A 101 1.63 -2.65 -6.16
N VAL A 102 1.89 -1.75 -5.24
CA VAL A 102 3.04 -1.80 -4.32
C VAL A 102 2.64 -2.34 -2.95
N GLU A 103 1.54 -1.80 -2.39
CA GLU A 103 1.08 -2.12 -1.05
C GLU A 103 -0.42 -1.91 -0.93
N VAL A 104 -1.05 -2.70 -0.04
CA VAL A 104 -2.40 -2.49 0.45
C VAL A 104 -2.29 -2.11 1.92
N SER A 105 -2.93 -1.02 2.32
CA SER A 105 -2.86 -0.52 3.71
C SER A 105 -4.25 -0.37 4.31
N ASP A 106 -4.44 -0.89 5.52
CA ASP A 106 -5.69 -0.76 6.27
C ASP A 106 -5.97 0.70 6.65
N GLY A 107 -7.23 1.07 6.69
CA GLY A 107 -7.70 2.44 6.89
C GLY A 107 -7.42 3.08 8.24
N TYR A 108 -6.89 2.34 9.24
CA TYR A 108 -6.69 2.90 10.59
C TYR A 108 -5.28 3.47 10.85
N ALA A 109 -4.28 3.16 10.06
CA ALA A 109 -2.89 3.55 10.31
C ALA A 109 -2.20 4.13 9.07
N LEU A 110 -2.77 5.18 8.50
CA LEU A 110 -2.34 5.76 7.24
C LEU A 110 -1.97 7.25 7.39
N ALA A 111 -0.93 7.68 6.66
CA ALA A 111 -0.69 9.10 6.43
C ALA A 111 -1.58 9.61 5.29
N SER A 112 -2.12 10.83 5.40
CA SER A 112 -3.12 11.37 4.46
C SER A 112 -2.58 11.69 3.07
N PHE A 113 -1.29 11.94 2.92
CA PHE A 113 -0.61 12.32 1.66
C PHE A 113 -1.38 13.36 0.81
N GLY A 114 -1.98 14.35 1.47
CA GLY A 114 -2.71 15.42 0.78
C GLY A 114 -4.18 15.13 0.46
N LEU A 115 -4.73 13.97 0.84
CA LEU A 115 -6.17 13.77 0.81
C LEU A 115 -6.87 14.81 1.67
N LYS A 116 -7.97 15.39 1.17
CA LYS A 116 -8.75 16.38 1.93
C LYS A 116 -9.13 15.82 3.30
N SER A 117 -8.90 16.57 4.37
CA SER A 117 -9.08 16.13 5.77
C SER A 117 -10.46 15.53 6.03
N ARG A 118 -11.52 16.06 5.42
CA ARG A 118 -12.87 15.52 5.55
C ARG A 118 -12.97 14.07 5.00
N LEU A 119 -12.40 13.81 3.83
CA LEU A 119 -12.40 12.47 3.21
C LEU A 119 -11.55 11.50 4.01
N TYR A 120 -10.39 11.97 4.47
CA TYR A 120 -9.50 11.18 5.32
C TYR A 120 -10.20 10.76 6.61
N MET A 121 -10.90 11.68 7.30
CA MET A 121 -11.68 11.35 8.50
C MET A 121 -12.81 10.35 8.22
N GLN A 122 -13.44 10.40 7.05
CA GLN A 122 -14.48 9.44 6.67
C GLN A 122 -13.91 8.01 6.53
N ILE A 123 -12.70 7.87 5.97
CA ILE A 123 -12.01 6.57 5.87
C ILE A 123 -11.73 6.01 7.27
N LEU A 124 -11.10 6.81 8.13
CA LEU A 124 -10.77 6.40 9.50
C LEU A 124 -12.03 6.01 10.28
N LEU A 125 -13.10 6.80 10.18
CA LEU A 125 -14.35 6.55 10.88
C LEU A 125 -15.04 5.26 10.38
N ALA A 126 -15.13 5.09 9.07
CA ALA A 126 -15.75 3.89 8.49
C ALA A 126 -15.01 2.61 8.93
N ARG A 127 -13.67 2.64 8.87
CA ARG A 127 -12.86 1.50 9.33
C ARG A 127 -12.97 1.28 10.82
N TRP A 128 -12.96 2.33 11.63
CA TRP A 128 -13.16 2.24 13.07
C TRP A 128 -14.51 1.61 13.43
N GLN A 129 -15.59 2.07 12.81
CA GLN A 129 -16.94 1.52 13.02
C GLN A 129 -17.01 0.03 12.65
N GLU A 130 -16.37 -0.37 11.56
CA GLU A 130 -16.29 -1.77 11.15
C GLU A 130 -15.54 -2.63 12.17
N LEU A 131 -14.40 -2.16 12.69
CA LEU A 131 -13.59 -2.87 13.67
C LEU A 131 -14.27 -2.98 15.05
N THR A 132 -15.10 -2.01 15.40
CA THR A 132 -15.71 -1.92 16.73
C THR A 132 -17.17 -2.37 16.80
N LYS A 133 -17.78 -2.75 15.67
CA LYS A 133 -19.22 -3.10 15.61
C LYS A 133 -19.63 -4.21 16.58
N ASP A 134 -18.72 -5.15 16.90
CA ASP A 134 -18.98 -6.28 17.78
C ASP A 134 -18.41 -6.09 19.20
N VAL A 135 -17.81 -4.93 19.48
CA VAL A 135 -17.28 -4.58 20.79
C VAL A 135 -18.45 -4.12 21.67
N LYS A 136 -18.89 -4.98 22.59
CA LYS A 136 -19.85 -4.58 23.63
C LYS A 136 -19.13 -3.68 24.62
N VAL A 137 -19.54 -2.43 24.70
CA VAL A 137 -19.17 -1.49 25.78
C VAL A 137 -20.01 -1.77 27.00
#